data_276995c11fb578dba64b1377fced453a
#
_entry.id   276995c11fb578dba64b1377fced453a
#
_cell.length_a   1.000
_cell.length_b   1.000
_cell.length_c   1.000
_cell.angle_alpha   90.00
_cell.angle_beta   90.00
_cell.angle_gamma   90.00
#
_symmetry.space_group_name_H-M   'P 1'
#
loop_
_entity.id
_entity.type
_entity.pdbx_description
1 polymer ?
#
loop_
_entity_poly.entity_id
_entity_poly.type
_entity_poly.pdbx_seq_one_letter_code
_entity_poly.pdbx_strand_id
1 'polypeptide(L)'
;MLKPKTWNIKKKAKFFHYCDNETIQGIEWHNFPYDAVPKDQPLISDMSANFCSKRLDWSKYGVVYACCSKNVGPAGATVVIVREDLLNKARVDTPTICNWTVFANAMT
;
A
#
# COMPACT_ATOMS: atom_id res chain seq x y z
N MET A 1 -7.36 12.43 -14.05
CA MET A 1 -6.35 11.37 -13.89
C MET A 1 -5.89 10.86 -15.25
N LEU A 2 -4.61 10.48 -15.36
CA LEU A 2 -4.08 9.85 -16.58
C LEU A 2 -4.70 8.47 -16.79
N LYS A 3 -5.05 8.15 -18.05
CA LYS A 3 -5.64 6.84 -18.37
C LYS A 3 -4.58 5.73 -18.21
N PRO A 4 -4.91 4.54 -17.68
CA PRO A 4 -3.95 3.43 -17.46
C PRO A 4 -3.14 3.07 -18.72
N LYS A 5 -3.74 3.18 -19.91
CA LYS A 5 -3.07 2.91 -21.18
C LYS A 5 -1.88 3.84 -21.48
N THR A 6 -1.76 4.97 -20.77
CA THR A 6 -0.65 5.92 -20.95
C THR A 6 0.45 5.74 -19.88
N TRP A 7 0.30 4.78 -18.98
CA TRP A 7 1.29 4.54 -17.94
C TRP A 7 2.51 3.82 -18.52
N ASN A 8 3.69 4.34 -18.19
CA ASN A 8 4.96 3.68 -18.53
C ASN A 8 5.42 2.80 -17.36
N ILE A 9 4.84 1.62 -17.23
CA ILE A 9 5.12 0.70 -16.15
C ILE A 9 6.39 -0.10 -16.45
N LYS A 10 7.35 -0.05 -15.54
CA LYS A 10 8.59 -0.83 -15.65
C LYS A 10 8.32 -2.30 -15.35
N LYS A 11 8.46 -3.18 -16.35
CA LYS A 11 8.24 -4.64 -16.24
C LYS A 11 9.09 -5.33 -15.16
N LYS A 12 10.25 -4.78 -14.82
CA LYS A 12 11.18 -5.34 -13.81
C LYS A 12 11.09 -4.65 -12.45
N ALA A 13 10.08 -3.79 -12.22
CA ALA A 13 9.88 -3.17 -10.92
C ALA A 13 9.49 -4.24 -9.88
N LYS A 14 9.95 -4.06 -8.65
CA LYS A 14 9.69 -5.02 -7.57
C LYS A 14 8.30 -4.88 -6.97
N PHE A 15 7.66 -3.75 -7.17
CA PHE A 15 6.30 -3.45 -6.71
C PHE A 15 5.71 -2.31 -7.53
N PHE A 16 4.39 -2.16 -7.46
CA PHE A 16 3.66 -1.01 -7.96
C PHE A 16 3.10 -0.23 -6.77
N HIS A 17 3.42 1.05 -6.68
CA HIS A 17 2.92 1.91 -5.60
C HIS A 17 2.01 3.01 -6.15
N TYR A 18 0.92 3.29 -5.40
CA TYR A 18 0.05 4.42 -5.67
C TYR A 18 -0.53 5.01 -4.39
N CYS A 19 -0.95 6.27 -4.45
CA CYS A 19 -1.74 6.92 -3.42
C CYS A 19 -3.22 6.86 -3.80
N ASP A 20 -4.05 6.26 -2.92
CA ASP A 20 -5.48 6.07 -3.19
C ASP A 20 -6.27 7.38 -3.10
N ASN A 21 -5.85 8.27 -2.20
CA ASN A 21 -6.41 9.61 -2.06
C ASN A 21 -5.28 10.62 -1.80
N GLU A 22 -5.06 11.50 -2.77
CA GLU A 22 -4.13 12.61 -2.65
C GLU A 22 -4.87 13.82 -2.08
N THR A 23 -4.49 14.25 -0.88
CA THR A 23 -5.24 15.21 -0.07
C THR A 23 -5.15 16.64 -0.60
N ILE A 24 -4.00 17.06 -1.13
CA ILE A 24 -3.72 18.46 -1.47
C ILE A 24 -4.52 18.89 -2.70
N GLN A 25 -4.52 18.08 -3.76
CA GLN A 25 -5.28 18.34 -4.97
C GLN A 25 -6.67 17.72 -4.96
N GLY A 26 -7.04 16.98 -3.91
CA GLY A 26 -8.35 16.35 -3.79
C GLY A 26 -8.60 15.26 -4.84
N ILE A 27 -7.58 14.49 -5.18
CA ILE A 27 -7.67 13.41 -6.18
C ILE A 27 -7.85 12.08 -5.47
N GLU A 28 -8.95 11.40 -5.72
CA GLU A 28 -9.24 10.08 -5.16
C GLU A 28 -9.55 9.06 -6.26
N TRP A 29 -9.09 7.82 -6.04
CA TRP A 29 -9.45 6.68 -6.87
C TRP A 29 -10.75 6.05 -6.35
N HIS A 30 -11.88 6.34 -7.01
CA HIS A 30 -13.14 5.63 -6.74
C HIS A 30 -13.10 4.21 -7.32
N ASN A 31 -12.47 4.05 -8.48
CA ASN A 31 -12.27 2.77 -9.16
C ASN A 31 -10.83 2.69 -9.67
N PHE A 32 -9.96 2.07 -8.88
CA PHE A 32 -8.57 1.86 -9.28
C PHE A 32 -8.50 0.76 -10.36
N PRO A 33 -7.77 0.95 -11.47
CA PRO A 33 -7.69 -0.01 -12.56
C PRO A 33 -6.70 -1.15 -12.24
N TYR A 34 -7.08 -2.07 -11.37
CA TYR A 34 -6.23 -3.19 -10.92
C TYR A 34 -5.64 -4.01 -12.07
N ASP A 35 -6.36 -4.15 -13.18
CA ASP A 35 -5.91 -4.91 -14.35
C ASP A 35 -4.73 -4.25 -15.08
N ALA A 36 -4.44 -2.99 -14.80
CA ALA A 36 -3.28 -2.29 -15.34
C ALA A 36 -1.99 -2.58 -14.56
N VAL A 37 -2.09 -3.16 -13.35
CA VAL A 37 -0.94 -3.52 -12.53
C VAL A 37 -0.42 -4.89 -12.97
N PRO A 38 0.89 -5.04 -13.25
CA PRO A 38 1.47 -6.34 -13.56
C PRO A 38 1.22 -7.35 -12.43
N LYS A 39 0.79 -8.57 -12.77
CA LYS A 39 0.39 -9.60 -11.80
C LYS A 39 1.54 -10.08 -10.90
N ASP A 40 2.77 -9.95 -11.36
CA ASP A 40 3.99 -10.31 -10.66
C ASP A 40 4.53 -9.20 -9.74
N GLN A 41 3.90 -8.02 -9.75
CA GLN A 41 4.26 -6.88 -8.92
C GLN A 41 3.26 -6.70 -7.77
N PRO A 42 3.68 -6.84 -6.50
CA PRO A 42 2.83 -6.51 -5.37
C PRO A 42 2.32 -5.07 -5.46
N LEU A 43 1.01 -4.89 -5.30
CA LEU A 43 0.40 -3.57 -5.24
C LEU A 43 0.54 -3.00 -3.83
N ILE A 44 1.12 -1.82 -3.73
CA ILE A 44 1.27 -1.08 -2.49
C ILE A 44 0.42 0.18 -2.57
N SER A 45 -0.41 0.42 -1.56
CA SER A 45 -1.27 1.60 -1.53
C SER A 45 -1.07 2.42 -0.26
N ASP A 46 -0.86 3.72 -0.46
CA ASP A 46 -1.04 4.73 0.57
C ASP A 46 -2.53 5.08 0.66
N MET A 47 -3.15 4.80 1.79
CA MET A 47 -4.54 5.13 2.07
C MET A 47 -4.67 6.07 3.28
N SER A 48 -3.65 6.83 3.60
CA SER A 48 -3.64 7.71 4.79
C SER A 48 -4.83 8.66 4.84
N ALA A 49 -5.31 9.14 3.69
CA ALA A 49 -6.41 10.11 3.66
C ALA A 49 -7.81 9.47 3.72
N ASN A 50 -7.96 8.22 3.29
CA ASN A 50 -9.29 7.60 3.13
C ASN A 50 -9.36 6.14 3.63
N PHE A 51 -8.41 5.69 4.43
CA PHE A 51 -8.48 4.35 5.03
C PHE A 51 -9.76 4.20 5.86
N CYS A 52 -10.43 3.05 5.76
CA CYS A 52 -11.75 2.77 6.36
C CYS A 52 -12.94 3.55 5.78
N SER A 53 -12.79 4.30 4.69
CA SER A 53 -13.92 4.99 4.05
C SER A 53 -14.72 4.09 3.09
N LYS A 54 -14.13 3.00 2.63
CA LYS A 54 -14.73 2.08 1.65
C LYS A 54 -14.30 0.63 1.89
N ARG A 55 -15.06 -0.31 1.36
CA ARG A 55 -14.66 -1.73 1.35
C ARG A 55 -13.51 -1.95 0.37
N LEU A 56 -12.54 -2.77 0.78
CA LEU A 56 -11.38 -3.14 -0.03
C LEU A 56 -11.43 -4.63 -0.37
N ASP A 57 -11.08 -4.97 -1.60
CA ASP A 57 -10.75 -6.34 -1.97
C ASP A 57 -9.28 -6.61 -1.62
N TRP A 58 -9.04 -7.16 -0.43
CA TRP A 58 -7.71 -7.42 0.09
C TRP A 58 -6.85 -8.32 -0.78
N SER A 59 -7.46 -9.15 -1.63
CA SER A 59 -6.74 -10.03 -2.56
C SER A 59 -5.92 -9.26 -3.60
N LYS A 60 -6.22 -7.99 -3.82
CA LYS A 60 -5.53 -7.13 -4.78
C LYS A 60 -4.23 -6.51 -4.26
N TYR A 61 -4.05 -6.48 -2.93
CA TYR A 61 -2.98 -5.72 -2.31
C TYR A 61 -1.86 -6.63 -1.80
N GLY A 62 -0.62 -6.17 -1.98
CA GLY A 62 0.53 -6.69 -1.28
C GLY A 62 0.74 -5.97 0.06
N VAL A 63 0.58 -4.63 0.04
CA VAL A 63 0.69 -3.79 1.22
C VAL A 63 -0.31 -2.64 1.15
N VAL A 64 -0.98 -2.36 2.26
CA VAL A 64 -1.74 -1.14 2.48
C VAL A 64 -1.20 -0.46 3.72
N TYR A 65 -0.95 0.83 3.66
CA TYR A 65 -0.57 1.59 4.84
C TYR A 65 -1.38 2.89 4.95
N ALA A 66 -1.58 3.32 6.19
CA ALA A 66 -2.32 4.53 6.50
C ALA A 66 -1.81 5.19 7.78
N CYS A 67 -1.41 6.44 7.70
CA CYS A 67 -1.26 7.28 8.88
C CYS A 67 -2.66 7.64 9.41
N CYS A 68 -2.90 7.40 10.70
CA CYS A 68 -4.25 7.53 11.27
C CYS A 68 -4.72 8.98 11.48
N SER A 69 -3.90 9.98 11.20
CA SER A 69 -4.18 11.39 11.45
C SER A 69 -5.26 12.05 10.58
N LYS A 70 -5.92 11.29 9.72
CA LYS A 70 -6.98 11.78 8.82
C LYS A 70 -8.29 11.03 9.07
N ASN A 71 -8.74 10.19 8.12
CA ASN A 71 -10.05 9.55 8.20
C ASN A 71 -10.20 8.59 9.39
N VAL A 72 -9.13 7.94 9.84
CA VAL A 72 -9.19 6.96 10.93
C VAL A 72 -9.32 7.63 12.30
N GLY A 73 -8.60 8.73 12.55
CA GLY A 73 -8.66 9.40 13.85
C GLY A 73 -7.47 10.32 14.13
N PRO A 74 -7.05 10.44 15.39
CA PRO A 74 -5.97 11.33 15.78
C PRO A 74 -4.60 10.83 15.30
N ALA A 75 -3.64 11.75 15.19
CA ALA A 75 -2.25 11.43 14.89
C ALA A 75 -1.61 10.55 15.98
N GLY A 76 -0.57 9.82 15.62
CA GLY A 76 0.26 9.02 16.54
C GLY A 76 0.29 7.53 16.24
N ALA A 77 -0.62 7.03 15.40
CA ALA A 77 -0.58 5.64 14.95
C ALA A 77 -0.44 5.56 13.42
N THR A 78 0.17 4.49 12.96
CA THR A 78 0.21 4.12 11.54
C THR A 78 -0.19 2.65 11.44
N VAL A 79 -1.18 2.36 10.62
CA VAL A 79 -1.58 0.99 10.29
C VAL A 79 -0.78 0.55 9.08
N VAL A 80 -0.21 -0.64 9.14
CA VAL A 80 0.45 -1.29 7.99
C VAL A 80 -0.08 -2.71 7.90
N ILE A 81 -0.71 -3.04 6.77
CA ILE A 81 -1.25 -4.36 6.48
C ILE A 81 -0.40 -4.95 5.37
N VAL A 82 0.24 -6.08 5.66
CA VAL A 82 1.16 -6.75 4.74
C VAL A 82 0.64 -8.13 4.41
N ARG A 83 0.64 -8.49 3.15
CA ARG A 83 0.30 -9.84 2.70
C ARG A 83 1.39 -10.81 3.17
N GLU A 84 0.99 -11.94 3.74
CA GLU A 84 1.87 -12.89 4.43
C GLU A 84 3.05 -13.37 3.57
N ASP A 85 2.84 -13.59 2.28
CA ASP A 85 3.91 -14.02 1.37
C ASP A 85 5.04 -12.98 1.15
N LEU A 86 4.84 -11.75 1.61
CA LEU A 86 5.84 -10.68 1.58
C LEU A 86 6.67 -10.60 2.88
N LEU A 87 6.29 -11.32 3.93
CA LEU A 87 7.11 -11.47 5.13
C LEU A 87 8.35 -12.34 4.85
N ASN A 88 9.34 -12.27 5.73
CA ASN A 88 10.60 -13.03 5.64
C ASN A 88 11.43 -12.76 4.36
N LYS A 89 11.21 -11.61 3.71
CA LYS A 89 11.94 -11.21 2.49
C LYS A 89 12.82 -9.98 2.69
N ALA A 90 13.01 -9.55 3.93
CA ALA A 90 13.93 -8.47 4.24
C ALA A 90 15.37 -8.89 3.90
N ARG A 91 16.16 -7.97 3.40
CA ARG A 91 17.59 -8.19 3.18
C ARG A 91 18.29 -8.34 4.54
N VAL A 92 19.42 -9.01 4.56
CA VAL A 92 20.22 -9.25 5.77
C VAL A 92 20.66 -7.93 6.45
N ASP A 93 20.87 -6.90 5.67
CA ASP A 93 21.29 -5.55 6.11
C ASP A 93 20.10 -4.61 6.39
N THR A 94 18.85 -5.12 6.39
CA THR A 94 17.66 -4.32 6.66
C THR A 94 17.62 -3.94 8.16
N PRO A 95 17.54 -2.65 8.51
CA PRO A 95 17.35 -2.23 9.89
C PRO A 95 16.10 -2.88 10.50
N THR A 96 16.16 -3.27 11.76
CA THR A 96 15.05 -3.96 12.47
C THR A 96 13.73 -3.20 12.33
N ILE A 97 13.75 -1.88 12.44
CA ILE A 97 12.57 -1.01 12.32
C ILE A 97 11.94 -1.02 10.91
N CYS A 98 12.67 -1.48 9.89
CA CYS A 98 12.19 -1.60 8.53
C CYS A 98 11.82 -3.06 8.15
N ASN A 99 11.91 -3.98 9.10
CA ASN A 99 11.64 -5.40 8.86
C ASN A 99 10.26 -5.79 9.39
N TRP A 100 9.30 -5.92 8.50
CA TRP A 100 7.91 -6.28 8.86
C TRP A 100 7.77 -7.61 9.59
N THR A 101 8.65 -8.57 9.33
CA THR A 101 8.63 -9.86 10.03
C THR A 101 8.85 -9.70 11.53
N VAL A 102 9.71 -8.77 11.94
CA VAL A 102 9.94 -8.48 13.36
C VAL A 102 8.67 -7.96 14.02
N PHE A 103 7.97 -7.04 13.36
CA PHE A 103 6.72 -6.49 13.88
C PHE A 103 5.60 -7.55 13.89
N ALA A 104 5.47 -8.35 12.83
CA ALA A 104 4.47 -9.40 12.77
C ALA A 104 4.65 -10.41 13.92
N ASN A 105 5.88 -10.81 14.22
CA ASN A 105 6.18 -11.74 15.31
C ASN A 105 5.99 -11.13 16.70
N ALA A 106 6.10 -9.80 16.84
CA ALA A 106 5.93 -9.12 18.13
C ALA A 106 4.45 -8.89 18.50
N MET A 107 3.53 -9.10 17.57
CA MET A 107 2.08 -8.89 17.75
C MET A 107 1.31 -10.17 18.06
N THR A 108 1.99 -11.29 18.20
CA THR A 108 1.40 -12.61 18.51
C THR A 108 1.41 -12.92 20.00
#